data_bed1ad2e0b81b005ab2359fb58c6b41d
#
_entry.id   bed1ad2e0b81b005ab2359fb58c6b41d
#
_cell.length_a   1.000
_cell.length_b   1.000
_cell.length_c   1.000
_cell.angle_alpha   90.00
_cell.angle_beta   90.00
_cell.angle_gamma   90.00
#
_symmetry.space_group_name_H-M   'P 1'
#
loop_
_entity.id
_entity.type
_entity.pdbx_description
1 polymer ?
#
loop_
_entity_poly.entity_id
_entity_poly.type
_entity_poly.pdbx_seq_one_letter_code
_entity_poly.pdbx_strand_id
1 'polypeptide(L)'
;RPRFAPLSEADLPDAAWITLTDTAEALAAEGFVTCGNFRCDEMIQGATLWLRLLSQPELGISALAVRIETEGGIRLTRQFTEFSTEFVDGRVLDTNNLSLPYSLPAPTYLARVQLKDVWDPRALFALHHGLVASLPGTISQDPIKRAKHDPATLLGDHYRREIRGLVEQGWLRLD
;
A
#
# COMPACT_ATOMS: atom_id res chain seq x y z
N ARG A 1 0.16 1.17 18.00
CA ARG A 1 0.67 2.01 16.91
C ARG A 1 1.45 1.12 15.96
N PRO A 2 0.98 0.89 14.72
CA PRO A 2 1.66 -0.02 13.79
C PRO A 2 3.10 0.39 13.58
N ARG A 3 3.99 -0.60 13.66
CA ARG A 3 5.40 -0.46 13.39
C ARG A 3 5.75 -1.26 12.15
N PHE A 4 6.28 -0.59 11.15
CA PHE A 4 6.81 -1.22 9.95
C PHE A 4 8.28 -1.56 10.17
N ALA A 5 8.55 -2.81 10.57
CA ALA A 5 9.89 -3.28 10.83
C ALA A 5 10.56 -3.65 9.49
N PRO A 6 11.69 -3.01 9.13
CA PRO A 6 12.42 -3.35 7.92
C PRO A 6 12.95 -4.79 7.97
N LEU A 7 12.93 -5.46 6.83
CA LEU A 7 13.46 -6.82 6.67
C LEU A 7 14.38 -6.90 5.46
N SER A 8 15.39 -7.77 5.55
CA SER A 8 16.11 -8.24 4.37
C SER A 8 15.26 -9.26 3.61
N GLU A 9 15.57 -9.52 2.33
CA GLU A 9 14.89 -10.58 1.59
C GLU A 9 15.07 -11.96 2.23
N ALA A 10 16.23 -12.21 2.84
CA ALA A 10 16.54 -13.46 3.51
C ALA A 10 15.70 -13.71 4.78
N ASP A 11 15.12 -12.67 5.37
CA ASP A 11 14.28 -12.77 6.57
C ASP A 11 12.78 -12.94 6.24
N LEU A 12 12.42 -12.90 4.96
CA LEU A 12 11.04 -13.15 4.54
C LEU A 12 10.74 -14.67 4.60
N PRO A 13 9.58 -15.09 5.14
CA PRO A 13 9.11 -16.46 4.96
C PRO A 13 8.95 -16.79 3.46
N ASP A 14 9.21 -18.03 3.06
CA ASP A 14 9.19 -18.45 1.65
C ASP A 14 7.90 -18.04 0.94
N ALA A 15 6.75 -18.27 1.57
CA ALA A 15 5.45 -17.92 0.99
C ALA A 15 5.26 -16.41 0.81
N ALA A 16 5.78 -15.60 1.73
CA ALA A 16 5.76 -14.14 1.60
C ALA A 16 6.75 -13.69 0.52
N TRP A 17 7.95 -14.24 0.50
CA TRP A 17 8.95 -13.96 -0.53
C TRP A 17 8.39 -14.20 -1.93
N ILE A 18 7.79 -15.37 -2.18
CA ILE A 18 7.18 -15.72 -3.47
C ILE A 18 6.13 -14.66 -3.86
N THR A 19 5.16 -14.40 -2.98
CA THR A 19 4.06 -13.46 -3.27
C THR A 19 4.56 -12.06 -3.60
N LEU A 20 5.49 -11.54 -2.79
CA LEU A 20 6.01 -10.18 -2.95
C LEU A 20 6.93 -10.08 -4.17
N THR A 21 7.68 -11.14 -4.47
CA THR A 21 8.58 -11.18 -5.62
C THR A 21 7.81 -11.29 -6.93
N ASP A 22 6.81 -12.14 -7.02
CA ASP A 22 5.96 -12.27 -8.21
C ASP A 22 5.33 -10.93 -8.59
N THR A 23 4.82 -10.18 -7.60
CA THR A 23 4.26 -8.85 -7.83
C THR A 23 5.33 -7.86 -8.30
N ALA A 24 6.50 -7.86 -7.66
CA ALA A 24 7.59 -6.96 -8.03
C ALA A 24 8.12 -7.25 -9.44
N GLU A 25 8.26 -8.52 -9.83
CA GLU A 25 8.68 -8.93 -11.17
C GLU A 25 7.65 -8.52 -12.23
N ALA A 26 6.36 -8.71 -11.94
CA ALA A 26 5.30 -8.28 -12.85
C ALA A 26 5.33 -6.75 -13.08
N LEU A 27 5.65 -5.97 -12.06
CA LEU A 27 5.70 -4.50 -12.13
C LEU A 27 7.04 -3.94 -12.59
N ALA A 28 8.11 -4.73 -12.60
CA ALA A 28 9.43 -4.27 -13.07
C ALA A 28 9.40 -3.80 -14.53
N ALA A 29 8.64 -4.47 -15.40
CA ALA A 29 8.44 -4.08 -16.78
C ALA A 29 7.74 -2.72 -16.96
N GLU A 30 7.00 -2.28 -15.93
CA GLU A 30 6.32 -0.98 -15.89
C GLU A 30 7.18 0.12 -15.21
N GLY A 31 8.44 -0.18 -14.91
CA GLY A 31 9.41 0.76 -14.34
C GLY A 31 9.36 0.88 -12.82
N PHE A 32 8.68 -0.03 -12.12
CA PHE A 32 8.72 -0.07 -10.66
C PHE A 32 10.03 -0.66 -10.14
N VAL A 33 10.53 -0.06 -9.07
CA VAL A 33 11.72 -0.51 -8.34
C VAL A 33 11.37 -0.77 -6.87
N THR A 34 11.98 -1.80 -6.27
CA THR A 34 11.79 -2.12 -4.86
C THR A 34 12.48 -1.09 -3.97
N CYS A 35 11.77 -0.58 -2.97
CA CYS A 35 12.27 0.36 -1.96
C CYS A 35 12.54 -0.30 -0.61
N GLY A 36 11.90 -1.42 -0.29
CA GLY A 36 12.13 -2.17 0.93
C GLY A 36 11.06 -3.20 1.21
N ASN A 37 11.39 -4.12 2.14
CA ASN A 37 10.47 -5.11 2.70
C ASN A 37 10.21 -4.81 4.17
N PHE A 38 8.99 -5.08 4.64
CA PHE A 38 8.56 -4.75 6.00
C PHE A 38 7.67 -5.84 6.56
N ARG A 39 7.71 -5.95 7.89
CA ARG A 39 6.75 -6.70 8.69
C ARG A 39 5.95 -5.73 9.56
N CYS A 40 4.65 -5.99 9.69
CA CYS A 40 3.78 -5.26 10.60
C CYS A 40 2.80 -6.22 11.28
N ASP A 41 2.84 -6.29 12.60
CA ASP A 41 2.00 -7.20 13.42
C ASP A 41 0.83 -6.47 14.10
N GLU A 42 0.85 -5.13 14.14
CA GLU A 42 -0.11 -4.35 14.93
C GLU A 42 -1.23 -3.70 14.09
N MET A 43 -1.24 -3.90 12.78
CA MET A 43 -2.25 -3.30 11.90
C MET A 43 -3.59 -4.02 11.97
N ILE A 44 -3.55 -5.35 12.08
CA ILE A 44 -4.73 -6.22 12.20
C ILE A 44 -4.48 -7.16 13.37
N GLN A 45 -5.40 -7.17 14.34
CA GLN A 45 -5.28 -8.04 15.50
C GLN A 45 -5.22 -9.52 15.09
N GLY A 46 -4.21 -10.23 15.55
CA GLY A 46 -4.00 -11.65 15.26
C GLY A 46 -3.54 -11.95 13.83
N ALA A 47 -2.96 -10.96 13.16
CA ALA A 47 -2.40 -11.13 11.83
C ALA A 47 -1.03 -10.46 11.68
N THR A 48 -0.18 -11.08 10.88
CA THR A 48 1.09 -10.50 10.42
C THR A 48 0.94 -10.06 8.98
N LEU A 49 1.38 -8.85 8.69
CA LEU A 49 1.48 -8.30 7.33
C LEU A 49 2.94 -8.33 6.89
N TRP A 50 3.16 -8.91 5.73
CA TRP A 50 4.41 -8.86 4.97
C TRP A 50 4.20 -7.91 3.80
N LEU A 51 5.06 -6.89 3.69
CA LEU A 51 4.89 -5.82 2.70
C LEU A 51 6.17 -5.61 1.91
N ARG A 52 6.02 -5.31 0.61
CA ARG A 52 7.08 -4.76 -0.22
C ARG A 52 6.62 -3.43 -0.78
N LEU A 53 7.38 -2.39 -0.48
CA LEU A 53 7.16 -1.08 -1.06
C LEU A 53 7.95 -0.97 -2.37
N LEU A 54 7.26 -0.53 -3.42
CA LEU A 54 7.83 -0.25 -4.73
C LEU A 54 7.49 1.20 -5.13
N SER A 55 8.29 1.76 -6.00
CA SER A 55 8.02 3.08 -6.59
C SER A 55 8.28 3.08 -8.08
N GLN A 56 7.49 3.86 -8.82
CA GLN A 56 7.70 4.20 -10.22
C GLN A 56 8.06 5.70 -10.29
N PRO A 57 9.38 6.03 -10.35
CA PRO A 57 9.84 7.39 -10.13
C PRO A 57 9.39 8.39 -11.21
N GLU A 58 9.31 7.95 -12.46
CA GLU A 58 8.94 8.82 -13.57
C GLU A 58 7.48 9.27 -13.50
N LEU A 59 6.59 8.41 -12.99
CA LEU A 59 5.17 8.68 -12.88
C LEU A 59 4.73 9.19 -11.51
N GLY A 60 5.62 9.14 -10.50
CA GLY A 60 5.27 9.54 -9.13
C GLY A 60 4.28 8.59 -8.46
N ILE A 61 4.27 7.31 -8.84
CA ILE A 61 3.36 6.29 -8.31
C ILE A 61 4.13 5.35 -7.38
N SER A 62 3.58 5.09 -6.20
CA SER A 62 4.06 4.03 -5.32
C SER A 62 3.14 2.82 -5.35
N ALA A 63 3.69 1.66 -5.02
CA ALA A 63 2.93 0.42 -4.91
C ALA A 63 3.31 -0.34 -3.64
N LEU A 64 2.32 -1.01 -3.05
CA LEU A 64 2.50 -1.98 -1.97
C LEU A 64 2.05 -3.35 -2.45
N ALA A 65 2.95 -4.32 -2.44
CA ALA A 65 2.60 -5.73 -2.48
C ALA A 65 2.43 -6.20 -1.04
N VAL A 66 1.30 -6.81 -0.72
CA VAL A 66 0.96 -7.18 0.66
C VAL A 66 0.50 -8.61 0.73
N ARG A 67 1.03 -9.34 1.72
CA ARG A 67 0.54 -10.64 2.17
C ARG A 67 0.13 -10.55 3.63
N ILE A 68 -1.09 -10.97 3.94
CA ILE A 68 -1.64 -11.03 5.29
C ILE A 68 -1.74 -12.49 5.70
N GLU A 69 -1.21 -12.82 6.86
CA GLU A 69 -1.29 -14.15 7.46
C GLU A 69 -1.91 -14.05 8.85
N THR A 70 -3.02 -14.74 9.09
CA THR A 70 -3.63 -14.79 10.42
C THR A 70 -2.98 -15.86 11.28
N GLU A 71 -2.80 -15.57 12.57
CA GLU A 71 -2.35 -16.52 13.58
C GLU A 71 -3.54 -17.27 14.19
N GLY A 72 -3.37 -18.59 14.45
CA GLY A 72 -4.33 -19.43 15.16
C GLY A 72 -5.40 -20.10 14.29
N GLY A 73 -5.79 -21.31 14.68
CA GLY A 73 -6.89 -22.14 14.15
C GLY A 73 -6.96 -22.31 12.63
N ILE A 74 -7.71 -21.47 11.97
CA ILE A 74 -7.79 -21.46 10.50
C ILE A 74 -6.81 -20.39 10.00
N ARG A 75 -5.72 -20.82 9.37
CA ARG A 75 -4.80 -19.90 8.69
C ARG A 75 -5.47 -19.30 7.47
N LEU A 76 -5.87 -18.06 7.56
CA LEU A 76 -6.34 -17.31 6.41
C LEU A 76 -5.17 -16.52 5.85
N THR A 77 -4.92 -16.73 4.55
CA THR A 77 -3.96 -15.94 3.79
C THR A 77 -4.72 -15.04 2.84
N ARG A 78 -4.34 -13.78 2.80
CA ARG A 78 -4.80 -12.80 1.82
C ARG A 78 -3.61 -12.13 1.21
N GLN A 79 -3.72 -11.80 -0.06
CA GLN A 79 -2.72 -11.01 -0.76
C GLN A 79 -3.42 -9.95 -1.61
N PHE A 80 -2.80 -8.80 -1.73
CA PHE A 80 -3.29 -7.74 -2.59
C PHE A 80 -2.15 -6.81 -3.00
N THR A 81 -2.42 -6.02 -4.02
CA THR A 81 -1.56 -4.92 -4.46
C THR A 81 -2.33 -3.62 -4.34
N GLU A 82 -1.68 -2.57 -3.86
CA GLU A 82 -2.22 -1.22 -3.81
C GLU A 82 -1.29 -0.25 -4.50
N PHE A 83 -1.84 0.59 -5.37
CA PHE A 83 -1.16 1.71 -5.99
C PHE A 83 -1.62 3.00 -5.34
N SER A 84 -0.69 3.92 -5.10
CA SER A 84 -0.97 5.22 -4.49
C SER A 84 -0.31 6.34 -5.26
N THR A 85 -1.07 7.42 -5.49
CA THR A 85 -0.59 8.66 -6.07
C THR A 85 -1.04 9.83 -5.22
N GLU A 86 -0.08 10.63 -4.77
CA GLU A 86 -0.34 11.89 -4.05
C GLU A 86 -0.21 13.08 -5.00
N PHE A 87 -1.14 14.01 -4.90
CA PHE A 87 -1.11 15.28 -5.61
C PHE A 87 -0.52 16.39 -4.72
N VAL A 88 0.05 17.41 -5.35
CA VAL A 88 0.67 18.55 -4.64
C VAL A 88 -0.31 19.28 -3.71
N ASP A 89 -1.61 19.25 -4.01
CA ASP A 89 -2.67 19.80 -3.17
C ASP A 89 -3.06 18.92 -1.98
N GLY A 90 -2.40 17.77 -1.82
CA GLY A 90 -2.62 16.83 -0.72
C GLY A 90 -3.70 15.77 -0.96
N ARG A 91 -4.39 15.79 -2.10
CA ARG A 91 -5.28 14.68 -2.48
C ARG A 91 -4.48 13.43 -2.75
N VAL A 92 -5.07 12.28 -2.43
CA VAL A 92 -4.48 10.95 -2.68
C VAL A 92 -5.48 10.09 -3.42
N LEU A 93 -5.01 9.36 -4.41
CA LEU A 93 -5.75 8.28 -5.05
C LEU A 93 -5.07 6.95 -4.74
N ASP A 94 -5.81 6.04 -4.10
CA ASP A 94 -5.42 4.65 -3.89
C ASP A 94 -6.29 3.73 -4.75
N THR A 95 -5.65 2.74 -5.38
CA THR A 95 -6.33 1.69 -6.15
C THR A 95 -5.77 0.34 -5.70
N ASN A 96 -6.64 -0.55 -5.23
CA ASN A 96 -6.21 -1.87 -4.77
C ASN A 96 -7.17 -2.98 -5.18
N ASN A 97 -6.71 -4.22 -5.05
CA ASN A 97 -7.50 -5.43 -5.29
C ASN A 97 -7.76 -6.25 -4.02
N LEU A 98 -7.76 -5.59 -2.85
CA LEU A 98 -8.11 -6.24 -1.60
C LEU A 98 -9.53 -6.83 -1.69
N SER A 99 -9.68 -8.11 -1.33
CA SER A 99 -10.97 -8.81 -1.36
C SER A 99 -11.86 -8.52 -0.15
N LEU A 100 -11.31 -7.98 0.92
CA LEU A 100 -12.03 -7.64 2.16
C LEU A 100 -12.60 -6.23 2.06
N PRO A 101 -13.86 -6.01 2.50
CA PRO A 101 -14.41 -4.67 2.54
C PRO A 101 -13.71 -3.85 3.65
N TYR A 102 -13.57 -2.56 3.40
CA TYR A 102 -13.14 -1.63 4.44
C TYR A 102 -14.26 -1.40 5.47
N SER A 103 -13.91 -1.45 6.75
CA SER A 103 -14.87 -1.22 7.84
C SER A 103 -15.19 0.26 8.04
N LEU A 104 -14.32 1.16 7.60
CA LEU A 104 -14.46 2.60 7.74
C LEU A 104 -14.37 3.27 6.36
N PRO A 105 -15.03 4.41 6.16
CA PRO A 105 -14.89 5.19 4.94
C PRO A 105 -13.46 5.73 4.80
N ALA A 106 -13.09 6.13 3.60
CA ALA A 106 -11.83 6.84 3.41
C ALA A 106 -11.92 8.28 3.95
N PRO A 107 -10.83 8.84 4.48
CA PRO A 107 -10.76 10.27 4.79
C PRO A 107 -11.03 11.14 3.56
N THR A 108 -11.48 12.38 3.75
CA THR A 108 -11.91 13.27 2.65
C THR A 108 -10.83 13.59 1.62
N TYR A 109 -9.55 13.52 2.00
CA TYR A 109 -8.44 13.74 1.07
C TYR A 109 -8.11 12.51 0.21
N LEU A 110 -8.63 11.33 0.60
CA LEU A 110 -8.30 10.04 0.00
C LEU A 110 -9.47 9.49 -0.83
N ALA A 111 -9.26 9.35 -2.12
CA ALA A 111 -10.13 8.55 -2.98
C ALA A 111 -9.58 7.11 -3.02
N ARG A 112 -10.37 6.14 -2.59
CA ARG A 112 -10.01 4.72 -2.59
C ARG A 112 -10.88 3.95 -3.56
N VAL A 113 -10.23 3.29 -4.53
CA VAL A 113 -10.88 2.45 -5.54
C VAL A 113 -10.49 1.00 -5.29
N GLN A 114 -11.47 0.17 -4.98
CA GLN A 114 -11.28 -1.26 -4.71
C GLN A 114 -11.78 -2.10 -5.87
N LEU A 115 -10.86 -2.82 -6.53
CA LEU A 115 -11.10 -3.62 -7.73
C LEU A 115 -10.75 -5.08 -7.45
N LYS A 116 -11.51 -5.72 -6.57
CA LYS A 116 -11.25 -7.05 -6.00
C LYS A 116 -11.08 -8.18 -7.03
N ASP A 117 -11.61 -8.01 -8.23
CA ASP A 117 -11.58 -9.03 -9.29
C ASP A 117 -10.43 -8.80 -10.30
N VAL A 118 -9.61 -7.78 -10.11
CA VAL A 118 -8.43 -7.48 -10.94
C VAL A 118 -7.17 -8.03 -10.28
N TRP A 119 -6.84 -9.28 -10.55
CA TRP A 119 -5.76 -10.01 -9.89
C TRP A 119 -4.37 -9.72 -10.48
N ASP A 120 -4.29 -9.43 -11.78
CA ASP A 120 -3.03 -9.08 -12.45
C ASP A 120 -2.53 -7.70 -11.98
N PRO A 121 -1.35 -7.60 -11.35
CA PRO A 121 -0.80 -6.33 -10.90
C PRO A 121 -0.61 -5.31 -12.04
N ARG A 122 -0.29 -5.76 -13.24
CA ARG A 122 -0.11 -4.89 -14.42
C ARG A 122 -1.44 -4.31 -14.89
N ALA A 123 -2.49 -5.13 -14.92
CA ALA A 123 -3.84 -4.66 -15.25
C ALA A 123 -4.35 -3.66 -14.22
N LEU A 124 -4.13 -3.92 -12.93
CA LEU A 124 -4.47 -3.00 -11.84
C LEU A 124 -3.69 -1.68 -11.94
N PHE A 125 -2.40 -1.75 -12.26
CA PHE A 125 -1.56 -0.57 -12.52
C PHE A 125 -2.09 0.25 -13.69
N ALA A 126 -2.43 -0.38 -14.82
CA ALA A 126 -2.97 0.32 -15.98
C ALA A 126 -4.27 1.08 -15.65
N LEU A 127 -5.15 0.48 -14.83
CA LEU A 127 -6.38 1.14 -14.34
C LEU A 127 -6.05 2.32 -13.42
N HIS A 128 -5.14 2.14 -12.47
CA HIS A 128 -4.69 3.24 -11.59
C HIS A 128 -4.11 4.40 -12.39
N HIS A 129 -3.20 4.11 -13.31
CA HIS A 129 -2.56 5.12 -14.17
C HIS A 129 -3.59 5.88 -15.02
N GLY A 130 -4.58 5.16 -15.58
CA GLY A 130 -5.68 5.78 -16.32
C GLY A 130 -6.54 6.70 -15.44
N LEU A 131 -6.84 6.29 -14.21
CA LEU A 131 -7.58 7.12 -13.24
C LEU A 131 -6.78 8.38 -12.87
N VAL A 132 -5.48 8.25 -12.57
CA VAL A 132 -4.60 9.39 -12.27
C VAL A 132 -4.59 10.38 -13.45
N ALA A 133 -4.45 9.89 -14.68
CA ALA A 133 -4.43 10.72 -15.88
C ALA A 133 -5.76 11.48 -16.11
N SER A 134 -6.87 10.97 -15.58
CA SER A 134 -8.19 11.62 -15.69
C SER A 134 -8.44 12.70 -14.64
N LEU A 135 -7.60 12.76 -13.60
CA LEU A 135 -7.77 13.72 -12.49
C LEU A 135 -6.95 14.99 -12.76
N PRO A 136 -7.52 16.17 -12.46
CA PRO A 136 -6.76 17.42 -12.55
C PRO A 136 -5.77 17.54 -11.40
N GLY A 137 -4.63 18.18 -11.65
CA GLY A 137 -3.63 18.50 -10.63
C GLY A 137 -2.25 18.00 -11.00
N THR A 138 -1.28 18.39 -10.18
CA THR A 138 0.13 18.01 -10.32
C THR A 138 0.46 16.89 -9.34
N ILE A 139 1.11 15.84 -9.82
CA ILE A 139 1.55 14.72 -8.99
C ILE A 139 2.74 15.16 -8.13
N SER A 140 2.69 14.84 -6.84
CA SER A 140 3.78 15.07 -5.90
C SER A 140 4.86 14.00 -6.05
N GLN A 141 6.12 14.43 -6.12
CA GLN A 141 7.28 13.53 -6.11
C GLN A 141 7.82 13.27 -4.69
N ASP A 142 7.22 13.89 -3.67
CA ASP A 142 7.68 13.73 -2.29
C ASP A 142 7.58 12.29 -1.78
N PRO A 143 6.45 11.54 -2.00
CA PRO A 143 6.37 10.14 -1.58
C PRO A 143 7.46 9.27 -2.22
N ILE A 144 7.82 9.53 -3.47
CA ILE A 144 8.85 8.76 -4.20
C ILE A 144 10.25 9.00 -3.59
N LYS A 145 10.57 10.25 -3.27
CA LYS A 145 11.83 10.60 -2.61
C LYS A 145 11.92 9.94 -1.23
N ARG A 146 10.84 10.01 -0.47
CA ARG A 146 10.74 9.40 0.86
C ARG A 146 10.79 7.87 0.81
N ALA A 147 10.15 7.24 -0.17
CA ALA A 147 10.22 5.79 -0.38
C ALA A 147 11.65 5.31 -0.60
N LYS A 148 12.49 6.12 -1.25
CA LYS A 148 13.90 5.81 -1.49
C LYS A 148 14.78 5.99 -0.25
N HIS A 149 14.51 7.00 0.58
CA HIS A 149 15.42 7.40 1.66
C HIS A 149 14.97 6.92 3.04
N ASP A 150 13.67 6.89 3.30
CA ASP A 150 13.09 6.50 4.59
C ASP A 150 11.70 5.85 4.41
N PRO A 151 11.66 4.67 3.79
CA PRO A 151 10.40 4.01 3.45
C PRO A 151 9.56 3.60 4.68
N ALA A 152 10.19 3.25 5.79
CA ALA A 152 9.47 2.87 7.01
C ALA A 152 8.70 4.05 7.60
N THR A 153 9.32 5.23 7.65
CA THR A 153 8.66 6.46 8.11
C THR A 153 7.55 6.88 7.15
N LEU A 154 7.77 6.76 5.83
CA LEU A 154 6.72 7.03 4.84
C LEU A 154 5.45 6.20 5.10
N LEU A 155 5.59 4.87 5.28
CA LEU A 155 4.47 3.98 5.58
C LEU A 155 3.77 4.37 6.89
N GLY A 156 4.55 4.64 7.93
CA GLY A 156 4.03 5.09 9.21
C GLY A 156 3.27 6.42 9.14
N ASP A 157 3.74 7.37 8.32
CA ASP A 157 3.09 8.67 8.14
C ASP A 157 1.79 8.54 7.36
N HIS A 158 1.75 7.73 6.31
CA HIS A 158 0.51 7.44 5.57
C HIS A 158 -0.57 6.88 6.51
N TYR A 159 -0.22 5.87 7.31
CA TYR A 159 -1.14 5.32 8.30
C TYR A 159 -1.60 6.37 9.31
N ARG A 160 -0.67 7.16 9.89
CA ARG A 160 -1.03 8.20 10.87
C ARG A 160 -1.94 9.28 10.27
N ARG A 161 -1.69 9.65 9.02
CA ARG A 161 -2.52 10.63 8.30
C ARG A 161 -3.94 10.11 8.11
N GLU A 162 -4.09 8.83 7.75
CA GLU A 162 -5.41 8.20 7.59
C GLU A 162 -6.17 8.16 8.91
N ILE A 163 -5.55 7.68 10.00
CA ILE A 163 -6.17 7.68 11.32
C ILE A 163 -6.57 9.08 11.78
N ARG A 164 -5.71 10.07 11.57
CA ARG A 164 -6.02 11.47 11.90
C ARG A 164 -7.25 11.95 11.13
N GLY A 165 -7.31 11.73 9.84
CA GLY A 165 -8.46 12.10 9.01
C GLY A 165 -9.76 11.45 9.47
N LEU A 166 -9.71 10.18 9.89
CA LEU A 166 -10.88 9.47 10.44
C LEU A 166 -11.31 10.04 11.80
N VAL A 167 -10.36 10.43 12.63
CA VAL A 167 -10.66 11.11 13.91
C VAL A 167 -11.28 12.49 13.67
N GLU A 168 -10.72 13.31 12.79
CA GLU A 168 -11.23 14.64 12.43
C GLU A 168 -12.66 14.58 11.87
N GLN A 169 -13.00 13.50 11.18
CA GLN A 169 -14.34 13.26 10.65
C GLN A 169 -15.30 12.59 11.68
N GLY A 170 -14.82 12.26 12.85
CA GLY A 170 -15.62 11.66 13.92
C GLY A 170 -15.91 10.16 13.77
N TRP A 171 -15.23 9.48 12.82
CA TRP A 171 -15.36 8.03 12.63
C TRP A 171 -14.57 7.21 13.63
N LEU A 172 -13.51 7.77 14.20
CA LEU A 172 -12.69 7.18 15.25
C LEU A 172 -12.58 8.12 16.45
N ARG A 173 -12.45 7.54 17.63
CA ARG A 173 -12.03 8.22 18.86
C ARG A 173 -10.74 7.58 19.32
N LEU A 174 -9.79 8.40 19.73
CA LEU A 174 -8.58 7.94 20.40
C LEU A 174 -8.84 8.05 21.90
N ASP A 175 -8.83 6.90 22.60
CA ASP A 175 -8.88 6.84 24.06
C ASP A 175 -7.54 7.27 24.67
#